data_a0dbd86049b3ba80a179343c91614248
#
_entry.id   a0dbd86049b3ba80a179343c91614248
#
_cell.length_a   1.000
_cell.length_b   1.000
_cell.length_c   1.000
_cell.angle_alpha   90.00
_cell.angle_beta   90.00
_cell.angle_gamma   90.00
#
_symmetry.space_group_name_H-M   'P 1'
#
loop_
_entity.id
_entity.type
_entity.pdbx_description
1 polymer ?
#
loop_
_entity_poly.entity_id
_entity_poly.type
_entity_poly.pdbx_seq_one_letter_code
_entity_poly.pdbx_strand_id
1 'polypeptide(L)'
;MQNQEQEQGKTTRTQKEKLVLTAIAASMALAFGGQAAASVTSPVIGNLIWSEEFNEASLDTTVWTPYDGNGCQINLCGYGNQELEDYSPNNLSIVNVPFEPGTRALAITAKSQTVGSNVFTSGKIDSHGKVQIQYGMIEIRMATPTVSTGLWPAAWLLGTSPETWPRNGEIDIAEQGHAASVRAAAGSPTPSADNFVGSNVITFQQSACVTGNPSCAASTAWQTKNWYTPTQSLANRFVTYRLYWTDSQIRFTVVDNGVEHDMYQNPITVNSTSLQSPFYLLFNLAVGGNFTDAATPAQVTAPLPGTMYVDYVRVYQLDGKGTVKLGNPTVPEVGKFGVFTDLTPVNNKEVAGVSSDIFLWNGASTSAGNIPPYEGSNVIAWNYTVPGQWFGGSVESRQVHDMSNFRNGNVKLKIKIPASIPFRIGIQDTYTNQNSVLFPANSTTYGMVRNGDWATATIPVADLAGTKIALQSMLDLFQIFSDSTTLPASSFQFAVDDIIWDSGVPTPTPTPTPTPTPTPTPTPTPTPTPTPTPTPTPTPAPAAVTVSEPSTTMLKFSINSASWADVHYTVNTNVQQNIRMTQANGVNTYTAGGLKIGDVVQYNVTYWDVTKNYAIDTPLQTYTMK
;
A
#
# COMPACT_ATOMS: atom_id res chain seq x y z
N MET A 1 15.96 45.04 33.06
CA MET A 1 15.55 45.30 31.65
C MET A 1 15.46 44.03 30.80
N GLN A 2 15.90 42.85 31.25
CA GLN A 2 15.82 41.61 30.49
C GLN A 2 14.51 40.81 30.66
N ASN A 3 13.65 41.15 31.60
CA ASN A 3 12.40 40.41 31.89
C ASN A 3 11.13 41.00 31.24
N GLN A 4 11.24 42.15 30.58
CA GLN A 4 10.06 42.74 29.88
C GLN A 4 9.98 42.36 28.39
N GLU A 5 11.08 41.94 27.77
CA GLU A 5 11.06 41.53 26.35
C GLU A 5 10.54 40.09 26.13
N GLN A 6 10.55 39.24 27.17
CA GLN A 6 10.01 37.87 27.04
C GLN A 6 8.48 37.79 27.16
N GLU A 7 7.83 38.74 27.81
CA GLU A 7 6.34 38.75 27.87
C GLU A 7 5.67 39.38 26.65
N GLN A 8 6.33 40.31 25.97
CA GLN A 8 5.80 40.89 24.74
C GLN A 8 5.89 39.91 23.54
N GLY A 9 6.84 38.97 23.54
CA GLY A 9 6.95 37.94 22.52
C GLY A 9 5.88 36.86 22.60
N LYS A 10 5.36 36.56 23.80
CA LYS A 10 4.29 35.55 23.99
C LYS A 10 2.90 36.07 23.66
N THR A 11 2.62 37.35 23.88
CA THR A 11 1.31 37.95 23.61
C THR A 11 1.08 38.19 22.12
N THR A 12 2.13 38.43 21.36
CA THR A 12 2.04 38.61 19.89
C THR A 12 1.87 37.31 19.12
N ARG A 13 2.32 36.18 19.67
CA ARG A 13 2.18 34.86 19.02
C ARG A 13 0.76 34.31 19.13
N THR A 14 0.11 34.44 20.29
CA THR A 14 -1.29 33.99 20.51
C THR A 14 -2.32 34.84 19.79
N GLN A 15 -2.03 36.12 19.51
CA GLN A 15 -2.95 36.95 18.71
C GLN A 15 -2.81 36.70 17.20
N LYS A 16 -1.64 36.33 16.70
CA LYS A 16 -1.45 35.99 15.28
C LYS A 16 -2.12 34.65 14.91
N GLU A 17 -2.10 33.67 15.81
CA GLU A 17 -2.76 32.38 15.58
C GLU A 17 -4.28 32.49 15.58
N LYS A 18 -4.87 33.39 16.38
CA LYS A 18 -6.33 33.66 16.35
C LYS A 18 -6.79 34.48 15.14
N LEU A 19 -5.92 35.27 14.50
CA LEU A 19 -6.28 36.03 13.31
C LEU A 19 -6.25 35.19 12.02
N VAL A 20 -5.49 34.12 11.97
CA VAL A 20 -5.39 33.23 10.79
C VAL A 20 -6.68 32.44 10.58
N LEU A 21 -7.34 32.01 11.66
CA LEU A 21 -8.64 31.32 11.57
C LEU A 21 -9.82 32.23 11.17
N THR A 22 -9.72 33.53 11.40
CA THR A 22 -10.80 34.49 11.08
C THR A 22 -10.66 35.09 9.67
N ALA A 23 -9.47 35.07 9.07
CA ALA A 23 -9.22 35.65 7.75
C ALA A 23 -9.67 34.76 6.57
N ILE A 24 -9.74 33.44 6.76
CA ILE A 24 -10.23 32.51 5.73
C ILE A 24 -11.75 32.58 5.56
N ALA A 25 -12.49 32.94 6.61
CA ALA A 25 -13.96 33.06 6.58
C ALA A 25 -14.48 34.36 5.92
N ALA A 26 -13.65 35.40 5.79
CA ALA A 26 -14.14 36.76 5.39
C ALA A 26 -13.93 37.10 3.90
N SER A 27 -13.18 36.35 3.12
CA SER A 27 -12.81 36.71 1.74
C SER A 27 -13.59 36.01 0.62
N MET A 28 -14.57 35.15 0.92
CA MET A 28 -15.36 34.41 -0.09
C MET A 28 -16.82 34.86 -0.27
N ALA A 29 -17.23 36.00 0.26
CA ALA A 29 -18.63 36.43 0.22
C ALA A 29 -19.07 37.26 -0.99
N LEU A 30 -18.24 37.46 -2.02
CA LEU A 30 -18.60 38.35 -3.14
C LEU A 30 -18.16 37.77 -4.50
N ALA A 31 -18.90 36.83 -5.04
CA ALA A 31 -19.08 36.61 -6.50
C ALA A 31 -20.01 35.41 -6.79
N PHE A 32 -21.31 35.53 -6.60
CA PHE A 32 -22.27 34.60 -7.22
C PHE A 32 -23.32 35.35 -8.04
N GLY A 33 -23.02 35.50 -9.33
CA GLY A 33 -24.05 35.70 -10.36
C GLY A 33 -24.81 34.39 -10.53
N GLY A 34 -26.15 34.43 -10.40
CA GLY A 34 -27.01 33.27 -10.53
C GLY A 34 -26.84 32.57 -11.88
N GLN A 35 -26.32 31.38 -11.88
CA GLN A 35 -26.49 30.43 -12.99
C GLN A 35 -27.76 29.60 -12.72
N ALA A 36 -28.61 29.54 -13.75
CA ALA A 36 -29.77 28.65 -13.72
C ALA A 36 -29.32 27.21 -13.47
N ALA A 37 -29.92 26.56 -12.48
CA ALA A 37 -29.65 25.17 -12.18
C ALA A 37 -29.99 24.31 -13.41
N ALA A 38 -28.99 23.76 -14.08
CA ALA A 38 -29.22 22.68 -15.02
C ALA A 38 -29.83 21.51 -14.26
N SER A 39 -30.92 20.93 -14.79
CA SER A 39 -31.50 19.73 -14.23
C SER A 39 -30.44 18.62 -14.28
N VAL A 40 -29.88 18.28 -13.14
CA VAL A 40 -28.91 17.19 -13.04
C VAL A 40 -29.69 15.91 -13.28
N THR A 41 -29.53 15.31 -14.47
CA THR A 41 -30.00 13.94 -14.69
C THR A 41 -29.24 13.04 -13.73
N SER A 42 -29.95 12.24 -12.93
CA SER A 42 -29.28 11.28 -12.05
C SER A 42 -28.41 10.35 -12.89
N PRO A 43 -27.11 10.22 -12.60
CA PRO A 43 -26.23 9.39 -13.39
C PRO A 43 -26.66 7.92 -13.30
N VAL A 44 -26.44 7.17 -14.39
CA VAL A 44 -26.82 5.76 -14.48
C VAL A 44 -25.69 4.91 -13.87
N ILE A 45 -26.00 4.24 -12.76
CA ILE A 45 -25.09 3.26 -12.15
C ILE A 45 -25.07 2.00 -13.04
N GLY A 46 -23.89 1.63 -13.50
CA GLY A 46 -23.63 0.49 -14.37
C GLY A 46 -23.15 -0.75 -13.60
N ASN A 47 -22.29 -1.55 -14.25
CA ASN A 47 -21.78 -2.78 -13.67
C ASN A 47 -20.86 -2.54 -12.48
N LEU A 48 -20.87 -3.48 -11.50
CA LEU A 48 -19.81 -3.61 -10.49
C LEU A 48 -18.51 -3.98 -11.22
N ILE A 49 -17.44 -3.21 -10.99
CA ILE A 49 -16.14 -3.41 -11.64
C ILE A 49 -15.03 -3.79 -10.67
N TRP A 50 -15.25 -3.59 -9.38
CA TRP A 50 -14.38 -4.06 -8.31
C TRP A 50 -15.09 -4.01 -6.96
N SER A 51 -14.74 -4.93 -6.06
CA SER A 51 -15.17 -4.87 -4.67
C SER A 51 -14.15 -5.45 -3.71
N GLU A 52 -14.20 -4.95 -2.48
CA GLU A 52 -13.59 -5.53 -1.30
C GLU A 52 -14.69 -5.75 -0.26
N GLU A 53 -14.90 -6.98 0.15
CA GLU A 53 -16.03 -7.36 1.02
C GLU A 53 -15.56 -7.68 2.46
N PHE A 54 -14.28 -7.64 2.76
CA PHE A 54 -13.66 -7.93 4.06
C PHE A 54 -14.15 -9.22 4.74
N ASN A 55 -14.35 -10.27 3.95
CA ASN A 55 -14.90 -11.56 4.39
C ASN A 55 -13.84 -12.62 4.69
N GLU A 56 -12.58 -12.37 4.36
CA GLU A 56 -11.44 -13.26 4.54
C GLU A 56 -11.09 -13.45 6.03
N ALA A 57 -10.19 -14.39 6.32
CA ALA A 57 -9.74 -14.66 7.68
C ALA A 57 -8.87 -13.51 8.25
N SER A 58 -8.19 -12.77 7.38
CA SER A 58 -7.29 -11.66 7.69
C SER A 58 -7.35 -10.62 6.59
N LEU A 59 -6.79 -9.42 6.85
CA LEU A 59 -6.66 -8.36 5.87
C LEU A 59 -5.89 -8.86 4.64
N ASP A 60 -6.44 -8.65 3.44
CA ASP A 60 -5.76 -8.96 2.19
C ASP A 60 -4.67 -7.94 1.91
N THR A 61 -3.43 -8.33 2.16
CA THR A 61 -2.25 -7.49 1.93
C THR A 61 -1.90 -7.31 0.45
N THR A 62 -2.56 -8.04 -0.46
CA THR A 62 -2.44 -7.79 -1.91
C THR A 62 -3.28 -6.60 -2.36
N VAL A 63 -4.25 -6.18 -1.55
CA VAL A 63 -5.11 -5.02 -1.76
C VAL A 63 -4.72 -3.86 -0.85
N TRP A 64 -4.37 -4.15 0.41
CA TRP A 64 -4.19 -3.15 1.46
C TRP A 64 -2.78 -3.15 2.05
N THR A 65 -2.27 -1.97 2.32
CA THR A 65 -1.02 -1.74 3.07
C THR A 65 -1.38 -1.17 4.44
N PRO A 66 -1.13 -1.91 5.54
CA PRO A 66 -1.24 -1.36 6.90
C PRO A 66 -0.15 -0.33 7.17
N TYR A 67 -0.51 0.75 7.86
CA TYR A 67 0.44 1.75 8.35
C TYR A 67 1.01 1.34 9.70
N ASP A 68 2.26 1.78 9.96
CA ASP A 68 2.97 1.56 11.22
C ASP A 68 3.76 2.83 11.56
N GLY A 69 3.50 3.39 12.76
CA GLY A 69 4.11 4.65 13.24
C GLY A 69 3.22 5.88 13.10
N ASN A 70 3.77 7.04 13.47
CA ASN A 70 3.06 8.30 13.59
C ASN A 70 3.30 9.28 12.43
N GLY A 71 3.79 8.80 11.29
CA GLY A 71 4.11 9.63 10.12
C GLY A 71 5.50 10.28 10.15
N CYS A 72 6.22 10.25 11.28
CA CYS A 72 7.58 10.80 11.34
C CYS A 72 8.54 10.04 10.42
N GLN A 73 8.30 8.77 10.17
CA GLN A 73 9.07 7.92 9.26
C GLN A 73 9.01 8.40 7.80
N ILE A 74 7.98 9.15 7.43
CA ILE A 74 7.83 9.76 6.09
C ILE A 74 7.95 11.28 6.13
N ASN A 75 8.66 11.83 7.15
CA ASN A 75 8.81 13.27 7.40
C ASN A 75 7.48 14.05 7.55
N LEU A 76 6.42 13.37 7.96
CA LEU A 76 5.07 13.92 8.14
C LEU A 76 4.54 13.57 9.54
N CYS A 77 5.25 14.00 10.60
CA CYS A 77 4.87 13.70 11.98
C CYS A 77 3.43 14.13 12.29
N GLY A 78 2.66 13.25 12.97
CA GLY A 78 1.24 13.43 13.20
C GLY A 78 0.45 13.56 11.90
N TYR A 79 0.97 12.95 10.82
CA TYR A 79 0.42 12.97 9.45
C TYR A 79 0.06 14.39 8.95
N GLY A 80 0.80 15.42 9.44
CA GLY A 80 0.56 16.82 9.09
C GLY A 80 -0.63 17.46 9.82
N ASN A 81 -1.42 16.70 10.55
CA ASN A 81 -2.65 17.09 11.23
C ASN A 81 -2.51 17.18 12.75
N GLN A 82 -1.30 16.97 13.30
CA GLN A 82 -1.05 16.86 14.74
C GLN A 82 -1.83 15.71 15.39
N GLU A 83 -2.03 14.62 14.67
CA GLU A 83 -2.62 13.38 15.17
C GLU A 83 -1.82 12.85 16.36
N LEU A 84 -2.50 12.25 17.36
CA LEU A 84 -1.91 11.92 18.66
C LEU A 84 -1.57 10.43 18.83
N GLU A 85 -1.94 9.59 17.86
CA GLU A 85 -1.69 8.15 17.88
C GLU A 85 -0.44 7.73 17.10
N ASP A 86 0.01 6.50 17.38
CA ASP A 86 0.78 5.69 16.46
C ASP A 86 -0.15 4.71 15.76
N TYR A 87 -0.14 4.66 14.44
CA TYR A 87 -0.81 3.60 13.70
C TYR A 87 -0.04 2.29 13.86
N SER A 88 -0.79 1.19 13.91
CA SER A 88 -0.20 -0.15 14.03
C SER A 88 -1.04 -1.20 13.34
N PRO A 89 -0.43 -2.16 12.61
CA PRO A 89 -1.12 -3.32 12.08
C PRO A 89 -1.89 -4.12 13.14
N ASN A 90 -1.46 -4.08 14.41
CA ASN A 90 -2.14 -4.74 15.53
C ASN A 90 -3.48 -4.08 15.94
N ASN A 91 -3.83 -2.98 15.32
CA ASN A 91 -5.10 -2.30 15.51
C ASN A 91 -6.10 -2.61 14.39
N LEU A 92 -5.73 -3.51 13.47
CA LEU A 92 -6.51 -3.95 12.33
C LEU A 92 -6.87 -5.43 12.46
N SER A 93 -8.11 -5.80 12.15
CA SER A 93 -8.55 -7.19 12.13
C SER A 93 -9.83 -7.35 11.30
N ILE A 94 -10.06 -8.55 10.77
CA ILE A 94 -11.34 -8.91 10.14
C ILE A 94 -12.15 -9.68 11.19
N VAL A 95 -13.31 -9.14 11.57
CA VAL A 95 -14.10 -9.66 12.69
C VAL A 95 -15.58 -9.79 12.35
N ASN A 96 -16.31 -10.60 13.14
CA ASN A 96 -17.78 -10.52 13.15
C ASN A 96 -18.20 -9.24 13.87
N VAL A 97 -19.09 -8.49 13.24
CA VAL A 97 -19.59 -7.22 13.80
C VAL A 97 -20.50 -7.47 15.00
N PRO A 98 -20.23 -6.89 16.18
CA PRO A 98 -20.94 -7.26 17.41
C PRO A 98 -22.42 -6.83 17.42
N PHE A 99 -22.78 -5.78 16.69
CA PHE A 99 -24.15 -5.24 16.65
C PHE A 99 -24.93 -5.65 15.38
N GLU A 100 -24.30 -6.40 14.47
CA GLU A 100 -24.94 -6.94 13.25
C GLU A 100 -24.49 -8.39 13.01
N PRO A 101 -25.13 -9.36 13.67
CA PRO A 101 -24.75 -10.77 13.56
C PRO A 101 -24.81 -11.29 12.12
N GLY A 102 -23.75 -11.99 11.71
CA GLY A 102 -23.61 -12.51 10.35
C GLY A 102 -22.82 -11.63 9.40
N THR A 103 -22.58 -10.38 9.75
CA THR A 103 -21.72 -9.47 9.00
C THR A 103 -20.27 -9.58 9.49
N ARG A 104 -19.33 -9.75 8.58
CA ARG A 104 -17.88 -9.60 8.83
C ARG A 104 -17.46 -8.24 8.31
N ALA A 105 -16.45 -7.65 8.94
CA ALA A 105 -15.94 -6.35 8.53
C ALA A 105 -14.47 -6.17 8.92
N LEU A 106 -13.78 -5.28 8.24
CA LEU A 106 -12.54 -4.69 8.73
C LEU A 106 -12.84 -3.87 9.98
N ALA A 107 -12.19 -4.21 11.08
CA ALA A 107 -12.20 -3.45 12.32
C ALA A 107 -10.90 -2.64 12.44
N ILE A 108 -11.04 -1.33 12.54
CA ILE A 108 -9.97 -0.36 12.80
C ILE A 108 -10.18 0.16 14.22
N THR A 109 -9.30 -0.17 15.17
CA THR A 109 -9.53 0.07 16.59
C THR A 109 -8.53 1.07 17.17
N ALA A 110 -9.03 2.22 17.65
CA ALA A 110 -8.27 3.17 18.48
C ALA A 110 -8.23 2.69 19.92
N LYS A 111 -7.03 2.72 20.55
CA LYS A 111 -6.79 2.22 21.91
C LYS A 111 -5.99 3.23 22.73
N SER A 112 -6.21 3.26 24.04
CA SER A 112 -5.30 3.89 25.00
C SER A 112 -4.14 2.91 25.24
N GLN A 113 -3.07 3.10 24.49
CA GLN A 113 -1.86 2.27 24.53
C GLN A 113 -0.65 3.12 24.19
N THR A 114 0.37 3.11 25.05
CA THR A 114 1.56 3.93 24.86
C THR A 114 2.55 3.23 23.93
N VAL A 115 3.00 3.96 22.90
CA VAL A 115 4.11 3.59 22.02
C VAL A 115 5.01 4.82 21.84
N GLY A 116 6.28 4.71 22.23
CA GLY A 116 7.17 5.86 22.22
C GLY A 116 6.66 7.02 23.06
N SER A 117 6.44 8.17 22.46
CA SER A 117 5.88 9.37 23.12
C SER A 117 4.34 9.45 23.01
N ASN A 118 3.72 8.67 22.16
CA ASN A 118 2.28 8.69 21.95
C ASN A 118 1.57 7.76 22.94
N VAL A 119 0.43 8.19 23.44
CA VAL A 119 -0.35 7.45 24.44
C VAL A 119 -1.57 6.73 23.84
N PHE A 120 -1.72 6.81 22.53
CA PHE A 120 -2.74 6.11 21.76
C PHE A 120 -2.13 5.31 20.64
N THR A 121 -2.80 4.22 20.27
CA THR A 121 -2.57 3.51 19.02
C THR A 121 -3.87 3.42 18.24
N SER A 122 -3.78 3.36 16.91
CA SER A 122 -4.93 3.18 16.04
C SER A 122 -4.54 2.44 14.76
N GLY A 123 -5.45 2.35 13.78
CA GLY A 123 -5.20 1.70 12.51
C GLY A 123 -5.43 2.63 11.31
N LYS A 124 -4.62 2.42 10.28
CA LYS A 124 -4.72 3.05 8.96
C LYS A 124 -4.28 2.06 7.90
N ILE A 125 -5.01 2.03 6.78
CA ILE A 125 -4.67 1.24 5.59
C ILE A 125 -4.82 2.08 4.35
N ASP A 126 -4.06 1.75 3.30
CA ASP A 126 -4.26 2.27 1.96
C ASP A 126 -4.17 1.17 0.88
N SER A 127 -4.62 1.51 -0.33
CA SER A 127 -4.50 0.67 -1.52
C SER A 127 -3.45 1.19 -2.52
N HIS A 128 -2.53 2.07 -2.08
CA HIS A 128 -1.52 2.68 -2.94
C HIS A 128 -0.67 1.63 -3.65
N GLY A 129 -0.52 1.79 -4.98
CA GLY A 129 0.21 0.84 -5.82
C GLY A 129 -0.52 -0.49 -6.08
N LYS A 130 -1.60 -0.80 -5.36
CA LYS A 130 -2.33 -2.08 -5.40
C LYS A 130 -3.68 -1.97 -6.10
N VAL A 131 -4.48 -0.95 -5.75
CA VAL A 131 -5.78 -0.69 -6.38
C VAL A 131 -5.88 0.80 -6.70
N GLN A 132 -6.09 1.13 -7.96
CA GLN A 132 -6.25 2.49 -8.45
C GLN A 132 -7.60 2.62 -9.14
N ILE A 133 -8.37 3.62 -8.78
CA ILE A 133 -9.72 3.87 -9.28
C ILE A 133 -9.71 5.20 -10.03
N GLN A 134 -10.32 5.24 -11.20
CA GLN A 134 -10.57 6.48 -11.90
C GLN A 134 -12.01 6.52 -12.36
N TYR A 135 -12.76 7.48 -11.83
CA TYR A 135 -14.21 7.65 -12.07
C TYR A 135 -15.06 6.47 -11.58
N GLY A 136 -16.36 6.61 -11.70
CA GLY A 136 -17.33 5.62 -11.29
C GLY A 136 -18.13 6.04 -10.05
N MET A 137 -18.97 5.14 -9.56
CA MET A 137 -19.63 5.27 -8.28
C MET A 137 -18.92 4.37 -7.28
N ILE A 138 -18.36 4.96 -6.22
CA ILE A 138 -17.72 4.25 -5.11
C ILE A 138 -18.70 4.22 -3.95
N GLU A 139 -19.04 3.02 -3.49
CA GLU A 139 -19.94 2.79 -2.38
C GLU A 139 -19.19 2.15 -1.23
N ILE A 140 -19.28 2.75 -0.03
CA ILE A 140 -18.64 2.30 1.18
C ILE A 140 -19.70 2.13 2.27
N ARG A 141 -19.83 0.92 2.81
CA ARG A 141 -20.68 0.66 3.98
C ARG A 141 -19.82 0.57 5.21
N MET A 142 -19.94 1.54 6.11
CA MET A 142 -19.13 1.57 7.32
C MET A 142 -19.92 2.02 8.55
N ALA A 143 -19.44 1.61 9.72
CA ALA A 143 -19.94 2.03 11.02
C ALA A 143 -18.80 2.67 11.81
N THR A 144 -19.03 3.84 12.36
CA THR A 144 -18.05 4.58 13.15
C THR A 144 -18.29 4.37 14.65
N PRO A 145 -17.27 4.49 15.50
CA PRO A 145 -17.47 4.50 16.95
C PRO A 145 -18.18 5.79 17.41
N THR A 146 -18.50 5.89 18.68
CA THR A 146 -18.79 7.17 19.31
C THR A 146 -17.57 8.06 19.22
N VAL A 147 -17.62 9.09 18.39
CA VAL A 147 -16.46 9.96 18.12
C VAL A 147 -16.30 11.03 19.20
N SER A 148 -17.41 11.50 19.80
CA SER A 148 -17.44 12.52 20.87
C SER A 148 -16.44 13.65 20.62
N THR A 149 -15.40 13.77 21.48
CA THR A 149 -14.23 14.62 21.25
C THR A 149 -13.01 13.76 21.12
N GLY A 150 -12.37 13.80 19.95
CA GLY A 150 -11.03 13.26 19.74
C GLY A 150 -10.92 11.99 18.92
N LEU A 151 -12.01 11.35 18.46
CA LEU A 151 -11.90 10.35 17.39
C LEU A 151 -12.28 10.95 16.03
N TRP A 152 -11.51 10.57 15.01
CA TRP A 152 -11.65 11.05 13.65
C TRP A 152 -11.58 9.88 12.66
N PRO A 153 -12.69 9.17 12.42
CA PRO A 153 -12.78 8.17 11.37
C PRO A 153 -12.86 8.84 10.00
N ALA A 154 -12.14 8.30 9.03
CA ALA A 154 -12.10 8.78 7.65
C ALA A 154 -12.11 7.63 6.64
N ALA A 155 -12.87 7.84 5.54
CA ALA A 155 -12.85 7.07 4.31
C ALA A 155 -12.61 8.03 3.15
N TRP A 156 -11.48 7.91 2.49
CA TRP A 156 -10.99 8.94 1.57
C TRP A 156 -10.11 8.38 0.45
N LEU A 157 -9.77 9.22 -0.52
CA LEU A 157 -8.90 8.86 -1.64
C LEU A 157 -7.81 9.92 -1.82
N LEU A 158 -6.63 9.46 -2.25
CA LEU A 158 -5.51 10.32 -2.62
C LEU A 158 -5.05 10.01 -4.04
N GLY A 159 -4.67 11.05 -4.79
CA GLY A 159 -4.25 10.89 -6.18
C GLY A 159 -2.93 10.16 -6.32
N THR A 160 -2.80 9.33 -7.35
CA THR A 160 -1.61 8.50 -7.64
C THR A 160 -0.51 9.27 -8.38
N SER A 161 -0.71 10.52 -8.71
CA SER A 161 0.31 11.37 -9.34
C SER A 161 1.53 11.50 -8.42
N PRO A 162 2.77 11.52 -8.95
CA PRO A 162 3.99 11.73 -8.16
C PRO A 162 4.11 13.15 -7.60
N GLU A 163 3.20 14.04 -7.94
CA GLU A 163 3.14 15.38 -7.38
C GLU A 163 2.87 15.35 -5.87
N THR A 164 3.46 16.29 -5.14
CA THR A 164 3.21 16.42 -3.70
C THR A 164 1.81 17.00 -3.44
N TRP A 165 1.23 16.63 -2.31
CA TRP A 165 -0.04 17.19 -1.86
C TRP A 165 0.01 18.72 -1.78
N PRO A 166 -1.03 19.45 -2.21
CA PRO A 166 -2.34 18.99 -2.73
C PRO A 166 -2.41 18.89 -4.28
N ARG A 167 -1.27 18.88 -4.99
CA ARG A 167 -1.25 18.80 -6.46
C ARG A 167 -1.68 17.44 -6.99
N ASN A 168 -1.48 16.38 -6.22
CA ASN A 168 -1.97 15.03 -6.54
C ASN A 168 -3.49 14.90 -6.38
N GLY A 169 -4.14 15.80 -5.61
CA GLY A 169 -5.58 15.79 -5.34
C GLY A 169 -5.99 14.87 -4.19
N GLU A 170 -7.09 15.22 -3.50
CA GLU A 170 -7.68 14.47 -2.40
C GLU A 170 -9.20 14.48 -2.50
N ILE A 171 -9.87 13.38 -2.18
CA ILE A 171 -11.33 13.25 -2.17
C ILE A 171 -11.74 12.53 -0.88
N ASP A 172 -12.35 13.25 0.04
CA ASP A 172 -12.81 12.72 1.31
C ASP A 172 -14.28 12.34 1.20
N ILE A 173 -14.56 11.03 1.19
CA ILE A 173 -15.92 10.53 1.02
C ILE A 173 -16.73 10.74 2.30
N ALA A 174 -16.12 10.44 3.45
CA ALA A 174 -16.78 10.60 4.74
C ALA A 174 -15.74 10.83 5.85
N GLU A 175 -15.94 11.90 6.61
CA GLU A 175 -15.16 12.25 7.78
C GLU A 175 -16.07 12.64 8.94
N GLN A 176 -15.77 12.13 10.15
CA GLN A 176 -16.46 12.50 11.38
C GLN A 176 -15.48 13.00 12.44
N GLY A 177 -16.00 13.57 13.53
CA GLY A 177 -15.17 14.09 14.61
C GLY A 177 -14.80 15.57 14.48
N HIS A 178 -15.35 16.26 13.50
CA HIS A 178 -15.12 17.70 13.28
C HIS A 178 -15.24 18.51 14.57
N ALA A 179 -14.34 19.46 14.77
CA ALA A 179 -14.39 20.41 15.88
C ALA A 179 -15.72 21.20 15.91
N ALA A 180 -16.19 21.56 17.10
CA ALA A 180 -17.46 22.29 17.29
C ALA A 180 -17.49 23.60 16.50
N SER A 181 -16.37 24.32 16.42
CA SER A 181 -16.25 25.55 15.64
C SER A 181 -16.47 25.32 14.15
N VAL A 182 -15.99 24.20 13.63
CA VAL A 182 -16.15 23.78 12.23
C VAL A 182 -17.61 23.45 11.95
N ARG A 183 -18.25 22.64 12.80
CA ARG A 183 -19.66 22.30 12.66
C ARG A 183 -20.56 23.54 12.72
N ALA A 184 -20.26 24.48 13.62
CA ALA A 184 -20.97 25.75 13.71
C ALA A 184 -20.78 26.63 12.47
N ALA A 185 -19.55 26.72 11.94
CA ALA A 185 -19.25 27.47 10.72
C ALA A 185 -19.94 26.87 9.48
N ALA A 186 -20.07 25.55 9.43
CA ALA A 186 -20.82 24.83 8.40
C ALA A 186 -22.35 25.03 8.52
N GLY A 187 -22.85 25.69 9.58
CA GLY A 187 -24.27 25.90 9.84
C GLY A 187 -24.99 24.62 10.29
N SER A 188 -24.24 23.67 10.87
CA SER A 188 -24.85 22.43 11.39
C SER A 188 -25.81 22.71 12.54
N PRO A 189 -27.06 22.21 12.50
CA PRO A 189 -28.02 22.38 13.55
C PRO A 189 -27.74 21.52 14.80
N THR A 190 -26.85 20.51 14.67
CA THR A 190 -26.57 19.58 15.76
C THR A 190 -25.24 19.89 16.45
N PRO A 191 -25.21 19.92 17.77
CA PRO A 191 -23.98 20.12 18.53
C PRO A 191 -23.11 18.87 18.61
N SER A 192 -23.66 17.67 18.36
CA SER A 192 -22.95 16.41 18.52
C SER A 192 -22.09 16.06 17.28
N ALA A 193 -20.84 15.71 17.52
CA ALA A 193 -19.98 15.18 16.47
C ALA A 193 -20.46 13.81 15.95
N ASP A 194 -21.15 13.03 16.78
CA ASP A 194 -21.73 11.73 16.42
C ASP A 194 -22.93 11.84 15.45
N ASN A 195 -23.47 13.05 15.28
CA ASN A 195 -24.56 13.35 14.36
C ASN A 195 -24.12 14.26 13.21
N PHE A 196 -22.83 14.22 12.85
CA PHE A 196 -22.28 15.04 11.80
C PHE A 196 -21.24 14.25 11.01
N VAL A 197 -21.40 14.17 9.70
CA VAL A 197 -20.39 13.66 8.78
C VAL A 197 -20.24 14.66 7.63
N GLY A 198 -19.00 14.95 7.26
CA GLY A 198 -18.65 15.81 6.14
C GLY A 198 -17.98 15.04 5.02
N SER A 199 -17.93 15.66 3.85
CA SER A 199 -17.11 15.25 2.71
C SER A 199 -16.32 16.44 2.17
N ASN A 200 -15.29 16.18 1.35
CA ASN A 200 -14.42 17.23 0.88
C ASN A 200 -13.76 16.87 -0.45
N VAL A 201 -13.29 17.86 -1.19
CA VAL A 201 -12.36 17.72 -2.31
C VAL A 201 -11.28 18.78 -2.14
N ILE A 202 -10.02 18.37 -2.15
CA ILE A 202 -8.87 19.26 -2.01
C ILE A 202 -8.01 19.17 -3.26
N THR A 203 -7.70 20.34 -3.82
CA THR A 203 -6.84 20.48 -5.00
C THR A 203 -5.88 21.64 -4.84
N PHE A 204 -4.81 21.64 -5.61
CA PHE A 204 -3.96 22.82 -5.73
C PHE A 204 -4.65 23.93 -6.53
N GLN A 205 -4.71 25.14 -5.98
CA GLN A 205 -5.12 26.33 -6.72
C GLN A 205 -4.18 27.49 -6.42
N GLN A 206 -3.65 28.13 -7.47
CA GLN A 206 -2.75 29.27 -7.33
C GLN A 206 -3.38 30.44 -6.57
N SER A 207 -4.69 30.63 -6.69
CA SER A 207 -5.44 31.65 -5.96
C SER A 207 -5.54 31.38 -4.46
N ALA A 208 -5.33 30.15 -4.02
CA ALA A 208 -5.30 29.76 -2.63
C ALA A 208 -3.93 29.93 -1.95
N CYS A 209 -2.89 30.33 -2.71
CA CYS A 209 -1.56 30.62 -2.20
C CYS A 209 -1.57 31.97 -1.46
N VAL A 210 -1.90 31.93 -0.17
CA VAL A 210 -1.93 33.14 0.69
C VAL A 210 -1.07 32.91 1.93
N THR A 211 -0.75 34.00 2.64
CA THR A 211 -0.05 33.90 3.92
C THR A 211 -0.85 33.00 4.88
N GLY A 212 -0.27 31.90 5.33
CA GLY A 212 -0.93 30.91 6.18
C GLY A 212 -1.43 29.66 5.43
N ASN A 213 -1.39 29.68 4.09
CA ASN A 213 -1.66 28.50 3.25
C ASN A 213 -0.55 28.33 2.18
N PRO A 214 0.68 28.01 2.57
CA PRO A 214 1.80 27.87 1.64
C PRO A 214 1.67 26.67 0.69
N SER A 215 0.85 25.68 1.04
CA SER A 215 0.53 24.53 0.18
C SER A 215 -0.39 24.90 -0.98
N CYS A 216 -1.07 26.05 -0.91
CA CYS A 216 -2.06 26.47 -1.91
C CYS A 216 -3.23 25.48 -2.05
N ALA A 217 -3.58 24.79 -0.97
CA ALA A 217 -4.69 23.86 -0.94
C ALA A 217 -6.03 24.62 -1.02
N ALA A 218 -6.86 24.24 -1.98
CA ALA A 218 -8.23 24.71 -2.11
C ALA A 218 -9.18 23.60 -1.74
N SER A 219 -9.99 23.83 -0.71
CA SER A 219 -10.93 22.88 -0.13
C SER A 219 -12.36 23.24 -0.45
N THR A 220 -13.22 22.24 -0.64
CA THR A 220 -14.66 22.40 -0.79
C THR A 220 -15.43 22.20 0.51
N ALA A 221 -14.74 21.91 1.62
CA ALA A 221 -15.33 21.60 2.93
C ALA A 221 -16.30 22.67 3.45
N TRP A 222 -16.18 23.90 3.01
CA TRP A 222 -16.99 25.05 3.45
C TRP A 222 -18.12 25.40 2.49
N GLN A 223 -18.38 24.59 1.47
CA GLN A 223 -19.53 24.81 0.60
C GLN A 223 -20.84 24.49 1.34
N THR A 224 -21.91 25.15 0.93
CA THR A 224 -23.22 24.95 1.53
C THR A 224 -23.67 23.49 1.41
N LYS A 225 -24.00 22.86 2.55
CA LYS A 225 -24.49 21.47 2.64
C LYS A 225 -23.50 20.40 2.19
N ASN A 226 -22.21 20.55 2.50
CA ASN A 226 -21.22 19.50 2.34
C ASN A 226 -21.19 18.49 3.51
N TRP A 227 -22.28 18.38 4.24
CA TRP A 227 -22.41 17.51 5.41
C TRP A 227 -23.80 16.86 5.48
N TYR A 228 -23.84 15.76 6.22
CA TYR A 228 -25.07 15.09 6.61
C TYR A 228 -25.24 15.13 8.13
N THR A 229 -26.45 15.51 8.58
CA THR A 229 -26.79 15.64 10.00
C THR A 229 -28.05 14.85 10.33
N PRO A 230 -27.94 13.54 10.65
CA PRO A 230 -29.06 12.69 10.99
C PRO A 230 -29.63 13.03 12.36
N THR A 231 -30.89 12.68 12.58
CA THR A 231 -31.55 12.80 13.91
C THR A 231 -31.04 11.74 14.89
N GLN A 232 -30.64 10.56 14.39
CA GLN A 232 -30.01 9.50 15.19
C GLN A 232 -28.51 9.58 15.06
N SER A 233 -27.79 9.20 16.11
CA SER A 233 -26.31 9.06 16.05
C SER A 233 -25.88 8.11 14.94
N LEU A 234 -24.79 8.45 14.27
CA LEU A 234 -24.12 7.59 13.29
C LEU A 234 -23.28 6.50 13.98
N ALA A 235 -22.99 6.65 15.26
CA ALA A 235 -22.14 5.74 16.00
C ALA A 235 -22.75 4.32 16.14
N ASN A 236 -21.91 3.31 15.99
CA ASN A 236 -22.21 1.90 16.18
C ASN A 236 -23.38 1.36 15.33
N ARG A 237 -23.55 1.89 14.14
CA ARG A 237 -24.47 1.38 13.12
C ARG A 237 -23.91 1.60 11.72
N PHE A 238 -24.22 0.72 10.79
CA PHE A 238 -23.81 0.89 9.42
C PHE A 238 -24.61 1.97 8.69
N VAL A 239 -23.87 2.80 7.96
CA VAL A 239 -24.37 3.79 7.02
C VAL A 239 -23.59 3.62 5.72
N THR A 240 -24.25 3.84 4.58
CA THR A 240 -23.60 3.72 3.28
C THR A 240 -23.28 5.10 2.73
N TYR A 241 -22.03 5.31 2.37
CA TYR A 241 -21.51 6.55 1.80
C TYR A 241 -21.19 6.31 0.33
N ARG A 242 -21.54 7.27 -0.54
CA ARG A 242 -21.32 7.15 -1.99
C ARG A 242 -20.62 8.38 -2.53
N LEU A 243 -19.62 8.12 -3.35
CA LEU A 243 -18.97 9.08 -4.23
C LEU A 243 -19.40 8.79 -5.66
N TYR A 244 -20.03 9.76 -6.31
CA TYR A 244 -20.30 9.75 -7.75
C TYR A 244 -19.26 10.64 -8.41
N TRP A 245 -18.35 10.04 -9.17
CA TRP A 245 -17.21 10.75 -9.74
C TRP A 245 -17.13 10.51 -11.25
N THR A 246 -17.23 11.61 -12.00
CA THR A 246 -17.08 11.65 -13.46
C THR A 246 -15.92 12.55 -13.86
N ASP A 247 -15.64 12.66 -15.14
CA ASP A 247 -14.65 13.60 -15.69
C ASP A 247 -15.07 15.07 -15.58
N SER A 248 -16.30 15.35 -15.19
CA SER A 248 -16.86 16.71 -15.10
C SER A 248 -17.39 17.08 -13.73
N GLN A 249 -17.80 16.12 -12.92
CA GLN A 249 -18.49 16.36 -11.65
C GLN A 249 -18.18 15.32 -10.58
N ILE A 250 -18.20 15.76 -9.33
CA ILE A 250 -18.17 14.94 -8.11
C ILE A 250 -19.43 15.25 -7.30
N ARG A 251 -20.11 14.19 -6.84
CA ARG A 251 -21.27 14.27 -5.94
C ARG A 251 -21.08 13.28 -4.80
N PHE A 252 -21.41 13.69 -3.59
CA PHE A 252 -21.40 12.83 -2.41
C PHE A 252 -22.81 12.63 -1.89
N THR A 253 -23.13 11.41 -1.46
CA THR A 253 -24.39 11.08 -0.81
C THR A 253 -24.20 10.15 0.38
N VAL A 254 -25.18 10.16 1.27
CA VAL A 254 -25.29 9.23 2.39
C VAL A 254 -26.61 8.49 2.27
N VAL A 255 -26.55 7.15 2.28
CA VAL A 255 -27.76 6.31 2.36
C VAL A 255 -27.95 5.91 3.83
N ASP A 256 -28.92 6.51 4.47
CA ASP A 256 -29.27 6.25 5.85
C ASP A 256 -30.72 5.78 5.97
N ASN A 257 -30.93 4.64 6.65
CA ASN A 257 -32.23 3.98 6.79
C ASN A 257 -32.95 3.78 5.44
N GLY A 258 -32.18 3.46 4.38
CA GLY A 258 -32.69 3.22 3.02
C GLY A 258 -33.04 4.49 2.23
N VAL A 259 -32.77 5.67 2.78
CA VAL A 259 -32.98 6.95 2.10
C VAL A 259 -31.64 7.56 1.72
N GLU A 260 -31.50 7.95 0.44
CA GLU A 260 -30.30 8.63 -0.04
C GLU A 260 -30.42 10.15 0.13
N HIS A 261 -29.41 10.75 0.75
CA HIS A 261 -29.32 12.17 1.04
C HIS A 261 -28.10 12.77 0.36
N ASP A 262 -28.30 13.88 -0.35
CA ASP A 262 -27.19 14.66 -0.90
C ASP A 262 -26.42 15.37 0.22
N MET A 263 -25.07 15.33 0.16
CA MET A 263 -24.21 16.08 1.07
C MET A 263 -23.88 17.48 0.53
N TYR A 264 -24.09 17.73 -0.75
CA TYR A 264 -23.88 19.03 -1.39
C TYR A 264 -25.15 19.52 -2.06
N GLN A 265 -25.35 20.83 -2.03
CA GLN A 265 -26.48 21.45 -2.74
C GLN A 265 -26.33 21.30 -4.25
N ASN A 266 -25.10 21.39 -4.77
CA ASN A 266 -24.76 21.21 -6.17
C ASN A 266 -23.52 20.30 -6.27
N PRO A 267 -23.39 19.50 -7.33
CA PRO A 267 -22.18 18.76 -7.60
C PRO A 267 -20.95 19.67 -7.71
N ILE A 268 -19.79 19.15 -7.30
CA ILE A 268 -18.50 19.83 -7.42
C ILE A 268 -18.02 19.67 -8.86
N THR A 269 -17.64 20.76 -9.50
CA THR A 269 -17.09 20.72 -10.86
C THR A 269 -15.65 20.19 -10.83
N VAL A 270 -15.35 19.20 -11.65
CA VAL A 270 -14.00 18.72 -11.91
C VAL A 270 -13.28 19.68 -12.84
N ASN A 271 -12.47 20.55 -12.27
CA ASN A 271 -11.72 21.59 -12.98
C ASN A 271 -10.19 21.47 -12.82
N SER A 272 -9.73 20.37 -12.27
CA SER A 272 -8.31 20.07 -12.02
C SER A 272 -7.90 18.76 -12.70
N THR A 273 -6.71 18.75 -13.30
CA THR A 273 -6.12 17.54 -13.90
C THR A 273 -5.86 16.46 -12.85
N SER A 274 -5.63 16.84 -11.59
CA SER A 274 -5.50 15.87 -10.50
C SER A 274 -6.78 15.05 -10.32
N LEU A 275 -7.97 15.69 -10.35
CA LEU A 275 -9.26 15.01 -10.25
C LEU A 275 -9.65 14.21 -11.50
N GLN A 276 -8.87 14.31 -12.56
CA GLN A 276 -9.01 13.51 -13.79
C GLN A 276 -7.99 12.36 -13.87
N SER A 277 -7.20 12.14 -12.81
CA SER A 277 -6.20 11.09 -12.68
C SER A 277 -6.71 9.97 -11.78
N PRO A 278 -6.09 8.77 -11.78
CA PRO A 278 -6.45 7.72 -10.84
C PRO A 278 -6.15 8.09 -9.38
N PHE A 279 -6.94 7.54 -8.47
CA PHE A 279 -6.81 7.67 -7.02
C PHE A 279 -6.74 6.29 -6.35
N TYR A 280 -6.18 6.22 -5.15
CA TYR A 280 -6.20 5.06 -4.28
C TYR A 280 -6.99 5.32 -3.00
N LEU A 281 -7.52 4.26 -2.40
CA LEU A 281 -8.36 4.32 -1.21
C LEU A 281 -7.54 4.35 0.07
N LEU A 282 -8.06 5.05 1.07
CA LEU A 282 -7.53 5.07 2.44
C LEU A 282 -8.67 4.96 3.46
N PHE A 283 -8.39 4.24 4.56
CA PHE A 283 -9.24 4.18 5.75
C PHE A 283 -8.38 4.37 6.98
N ASN A 284 -8.81 5.23 7.89
CA ASN A 284 -8.17 5.40 9.18
C ASN A 284 -9.13 5.84 10.27
N LEU A 285 -8.71 5.62 11.52
CA LEU A 285 -9.36 6.15 12.70
C LEU A 285 -8.32 6.95 13.48
N ALA A 286 -8.17 8.25 13.18
CA ALA A 286 -7.24 9.12 13.86
C ALA A 286 -7.70 9.46 15.29
N VAL A 287 -6.77 9.86 16.15
CA VAL A 287 -7.03 10.31 17.51
C VAL A 287 -6.52 11.73 17.69
N GLY A 288 -7.40 12.64 18.04
CA GLY A 288 -7.08 14.06 18.23
C GLY A 288 -6.76 14.80 16.94
N GLY A 289 -5.82 15.73 17.05
CA GLY A 289 -5.33 16.52 15.91
C GLY A 289 -6.17 17.77 15.60
N ASN A 290 -5.73 18.49 14.57
CA ASN A 290 -6.32 19.79 14.17
C ASN A 290 -7.78 19.73 13.70
N PHE A 291 -8.24 18.56 13.33
CA PHE A 291 -9.59 18.33 12.82
C PHE A 291 -10.63 18.30 13.96
N THR A 292 -10.22 17.88 15.14
CA THR A 292 -11.07 17.67 16.32
C THR A 292 -10.89 18.79 17.34
N ASP A 293 -11.68 18.74 18.44
CA ASP A 293 -11.49 19.63 19.60
C ASP A 293 -10.41 19.08 20.58
N ALA A 294 -9.64 18.05 20.20
CA ALA A 294 -8.62 17.42 21.05
C ALA A 294 -7.20 17.60 20.45
N ALA A 295 -6.55 18.71 20.81
CA ALA A 295 -5.17 18.98 20.45
C ALA A 295 -4.13 18.29 21.36
N THR A 296 -4.58 17.75 22.50
CA THR A 296 -3.73 17.06 23.49
C THR A 296 -4.41 15.79 23.99
N PRO A 297 -3.66 14.80 24.49
CA PRO A 297 -4.23 13.56 25.01
C PRO A 297 -5.30 13.77 26.10
N ALA A 298 -5.14 14.78 26.96
CA ALA A 298 -6.08 15.07 28.03
C ALA A 298 -7.45 15.59 27.54
N GLN A 299 -7.53 16.04 26.29
CA GLN A 299 -8.76 16.54 25.66
C GLN A 299 -9.53 15.43 24.93
N VAL A 300 -8.95 14.25 24.75
CA VAL A 300 -9.64 13.11 24.15
C VAL A 300 -10.62 12.54 25.19
N THR A 301 -11.91 12.66 24.90
CA THR A 301 -13.00 12.17 25.78
C THR A 301 -13.83 11.07 25.13
N ALA A 302 -13.52 10.74 23.87
CA ALA A 302 -14.15 9.62 23.18
C ALA A 302 -13.89 8.31 23.93
N PRO A 303 -14.88 7.40 24.01
CA PRO A 303 -14.69 6.10 24.64
C PRO A 303 -13.62 5.29 23.91
N LEU A 304 -12.65 4.75 24.65
CA LEU A 304 -11.63 3.85 24.13
C LEU A 304 -11.70 2.49 24.85
N PRO A 305 -11.52 1.35 24.15
CA PRO A 305 -11.29 1.27 22.71
C PRO A 305 -12.50 1.70 21.90
N GLY A 306 -12.26 2.48 20.82
CA GLY A 306 -13.26 2.83 19.81
C GLY A 306 -12.96 2.11 18.51
N THR A 307 -13.97 1.50 17.86
CA THR A 307 -13.75 0.71 16.64
C THR A 307 -14.64 1.20 15.50
N MET A 308 -13.98 1.53 14.38
CA MET A 308 -14.62 1.73 13.08
C MET A 308 -14.69 0.39 12.36
N TYR A 309 -15.84 0.07 11.77
CA TYR A 309 -16.03 -1.13 10.94
C TYR A 309 -16.29 -0.74 9.50
N VAL A 310 -15.57 -1.35 8.56
CA VAL A 310 -15.84 -1.24 7.12
C VAL A 310 -16.32 -2.60 6.64
N ASP A 311 -17.59 -2.66 6.23
CA ASP A 311 -18.24 -3.89 5.74
C ASP A 311 -17.78 -4.21 4.32
N TYR A 312 -17.87 -3.20 3.43
CA TYR A 312 -17.38 -3.33 2.07
C TYR A 312 -17.02 -1.99 1.42
N VAL A 313 -16.26 -2.11 0.34
CA VAL A 313 -16.07 -1.08 -0.69
C VAL A 313 -16.43 -1.67 -2.03
N ARG A 314 -17.31 -1.01 -2.79
CA ARG A 314 -17.74 -1.43 -4.12
C ARG A 314 -17.60 -0.30 -5.12
N VAL A 315 -17.05 -0.60 -6.28
CA VAL A 315 -16.85 0.37 -7.37
C VAL A 315 -17.68 -0.05 -8.56
N TYR A 316 -18.57 0.82 -9.00
CA TYR A 316 -19.46 0.62 -10.12
C TYR A 316 -19.11 1.57 -11.26
N GLN A 317 -19.40 1.18 -12.48
CA GLN A 317 -19.41 2.12 -13.59
C GLN A 317 -20.49 3.18 -13.38
N LEU A 318 -20.23 4.38 -13.89
CA LEU A 318 -21.14 5.53 -13.84
C LEU A 318 -21.24 6.13 -15.24
N ASP A 319 -22.44 6.10 -15.84
CA ASP A 319 -22.66 6.49 -17.24
C ASP A 319 -21.69 5.78 -18.23
N GLY A 320 -21.41 4.51 -17.96
CA GLY A 320 -20.48 3.69 -18.74
C GLY A 320 -18.99 4.00 -18.53
N LYS A 321 -18.66 4.95 -17.64
CA LYS A 321 -17.29 5.30 -17.26
C LYS A 321 -16.93 4.65 -15.92
N GLY A 322 -15.65 4.60 -15.65
CA GLY A 322 -15.07 4.04 -14.44
C GLY A 322 -14.12 2.90 -14.77
N THR A 323 -12.94 2.96 -14.20
CA THR A 323 -11.90 1.95 -14.36
C THR A 323 -11.26 1.65 -13.02
N VAL A 324 -10.91 0.39 -12.82
CA VAL A 324 -10.07 -0.05 -11.71
C VAL A 324 -8.84 -0.72 -12.30
N LYS A 325 -7.67 -0.24 -11.92
CA LYS A 325 -6.39 -0.83 -12.27
C LYS A 325 -5.82 -1.50 -11.03
N LEU A 326 -5.57 -2.80 -11.13
CA LEU A 326 -4.85 -3.54 -10.12
C LEU A 326 -3.35 -3.39 -10.36
N GLY A 327 -2.61 -3.04 -9.31
CA GLY A 327 -1.15 -3.06 -9.32
C GLY A 327 -0.64 -4.48 -9.16
N ASN A 328 0.69 -4.68 -9.33
CA ASN A 328 1.34 -5.87 -8.82
C ASN A 328 1.55 -5.64 -7.31
N PRO A 329 0.86 -6.37 -6.43
CA PRO A 329 1.06 -6.21 -5.00
C PRO A 329 2.49 -6.62 -4.66
N THR A 330 3.18 -5.81 -3.87
CA THR A 330 4.38 -6.27 -3.17
C THR A 330 3.91 -7.27 -2.12
N VAL A 331 4.13 -8.55 -2.36
CA VAL A 331 3.87 -9.59 -1.36
C VAL A 331 4.93 -9.43 -0.27
N PRO A 332 4.55 -9.34 1.04
CA PRO A 332 5.53 -9.24 2.10
C PRO A 332 6.52 -10.42 2.06
N GLU A 333 7.79 -10.11 2.06
CA GLU A 333 8.86 -11.12 2.11
C GLU A 333 8.78 -11.91 3.42
N VAL A 334 9.12 -13.21 3.37
CA VAL A 334 8.96 -14.12 4.52
C VAL A 334 10.22 -14.90 4.82
N GLY A 335 10.37 -15.34 6.07
CA GLY A 335 11.45 -16.22 6.50
C GLY A 335 12.82 -15.58 6.41
N LYS A 336 13.57 -15.86 5.37
CA LYS A 336 14.88 -15.28 5.08
C LYS A 336 14.92 -14.68 3.70
N PHE A 337 15.41 -13.44 3.60
CA PHE A 337 15.63 -12.76 2.33
C PHE A 337 17.13 -12.47 2.13
N GLY A 338 17.69 -12.96 1.04
CA GLY A 338 19.09 -12.76 0.70
C GLY A 338 19.29 -11.45 -0.07
N VAL A 339 20.00 -10.48 0.52
CA VAL A 339 20.40 -9.26 -0.18
C VAL A 339 21.61 -9.52 -1.07
N PHE A 340 22.57 -10.30 -0.56
CA PHE A 340 23.74 -10.76 -1.29
C PHE A 340 24.23 -12.06 -0.66
N THR A 341 23.98 -13.20 -1.28
CA THR A 341 24.39 -14.53 -0.80
C THR A 341 24.39 -15.55 -1.94
N ASP A 342 25.36 -16.43 -1.96
CA ASP A 342 25.48 -17.51 -2.94
C ASP A 342 24.86 -18.82 -2.44
N LEU A 343 25.29 -19.31 -1.27
CA LEU A 343 25.04 -20.67 -0.77
C LEU A 343 24.07 -20.72 0.41
N THR A 344 23.93 -19.64 1.20
CA THR A 344 23.04 -19.67 2.36
C THR A 344 21.58 -19.84 1.93
N PRO A 345 20.87 -20.84 2.45
CA PRO A 345 19.48 -21.06 2.09
C PRO A 345 18.57 -19.92 2.54
N VAL A 346 17.84 -19.32 1.59
CA VAL A 346 16.91 -18.23 1.78
C VAL A 346 15.58 -18.51 1.06
N ASN A 347 14.50 -17.82 1.44
CA ASN A 347 13.20 -17.99 0.80
C ASN A 347 13.11 -17.23 -0.53
N ASN A 348 13.72 -16.05 -0.57
CA ASN A 348 13.86 -15.21 -1.75
C ASN A 348 15.19 -14.47 -1.69
N LYS A 349 15.73 -14.00 -2.82
CA LYS A 349 16.97 -13.24 -2.85
C LYS A 349 17.11 -12.31 -4.04
N GLU A 350 17.94 -11.30 -3.86
CA GLU A 350 18.48 -10.49 -4.94
C GLU A 350 19.53 -11.23 -5.73
N VAL A 351 19.62 -10.87 -7.00
CA VAL A 351 20.69 -11.31 -7.91
C VAL A 351 21.34 -10.08 -8.50
N ALA A 352 22.57 -9.83 -8.11
CA ALA A 352 23.34 -8.66 -8.54
C ALA A 352 23.43 -8.58 -10.08
N GLY A 353 23.13 -7.40 -10.63
CA GLY A 353 23.06 -7.16 -12.08
C GLY A 353 21.75 -7.62 -12.73
N VAL A 354 20.87 -8.33 -12.03
CA VAL A 354 19.57 -8.81 -12.53
C VAL A 354 18.42 -8.14 -11.79
N SER A 355 18.27 -8.37 -10.48
CA SER A 355 17.22 -7.75 -9.65
C SER A 355 17.76 -6.67 -8.72
N SER A 356 19.09 -6.55 -8.55
CA SER A 356 19.71 -5.49 -7.77
C SER A 356 20.98 -4.95 -8.44
N ASP A 357 21.37 -3.75 -8.01
CA ASP A 357 22.61 -3.09 -8.41
C ASP A 357 23.49 -2.83 -7.17
N ILE A 358 24.81 -2.94 -7.38
CA ILE A 358 25.81 -2.63 -6.37
C ILE A 358 26.41 -1.28 -6.70
N PHE A 359 26.22 -0.32 -5.80
CA PHE A 359 26.75 1.03 -5.97
C PHE A 359 27.98 1.26 -5.13
N LEU A 360 28.95 1.94 -5.72
CA LEU A 360 30.13 2.49 -5.07
C LEU A 360 29.96 3.99 -4.94
N TRP A 361 30.09 4.47 -3.70
CA TRP A 361 29.98 5.90 -3.43
C TRP A 361 31.38 6.52 -3.31
N ASN A 362 31.43 7.84 -3.25
CA ASN A 362 32.64 8.63 -3.19
C ASN A 362 33.64 8.11 -2.14
N GLY A 363 34.93 8.11 -2.44
CA GLY A 363 36.03 7.67 -1.55
C GLY A 363 36.31 6.16 -1.58
N ALA A 364 35.35 5.31 -1.90
CA ALA A 364 35.56 3.89 -2.17
C ALA A 364 35.67 3.71 -3.68
N SER A 365 36.83 3.36 -4.17
CA SER A 365 37.13 3.58 -5.60
C SER A 365 37.37 2.31 -6.29
N THR A 366 37.11 1.29 -6.43
CA THR A 366 37.39 0.09 -7.26
C THR A 366 37.18 -1.24 -6.55
N SER A 367 36.67 -2.22 -7.26
CA SER A 367 36.58 -3.59 -6.75
C SER A 367 37.95 -4.11 -6.30
N ALA A 368 38.05 -4.61 -5.08
CA ALA A 368 39.23 -5.29 -4.57
C ALA A 368 39.16 -6.79 -4.98
N GLY A 369 39.62 -7.11 -6.17
CA GLY A 369 39.56 -8.48 -6.71
C GLY A 369 40.44 -9.53 -6.00
N ASN A 370 41.11 -9.17 -4.90
CA ASN A 370 42.03 -10.04 -4.16
C ASN A 370 41.49 -10.50 -2.80
N ILE A 371 40.26 -10.13 -2.42
CA ILE A 371 39.61 -10.65 -1.21
C ILE A 371 38.76 -11.86 -1.61
N PRO A 372 39.07 -13.06 -1.11
CA PRO A 372 38.26 -14.24 -1.42
C PRO A 372 36.87 -14.13 -0.76
N PRO A 373 35.79 -14.66 -1.35
CA PRO A 373 34.49 -14.73 -0.76
C PRO A 373 34.52 -15.40 0.62
N TYR A 374 33.55 -15.03 1.48
CA TYR A 374 33.28 -15.80 2.68
C TYR A 374 32.61 -17.14 2.31
N GLU A 375 31.64 -17.07 1.38
CA GLU A 375 30.95 -18.26 0.86
C GLU A 375 30.75 -18.15 -0.65
N GLY A 376 30.56 -19.28 -1.32
CA GLY A 376 30.29 -19.33 -2.76
C GLY A 376 31.43 -18.81 -3.65
N SER A 377 31.07 -18.01 -4.64
CA SER A 377 31.98 -17.50 -5.66
C SER A 377 32.02 -15.97 -5.78
N ASN A 378 31.07 -15.29 -5.19
CA ASN A 378 30.92 -13.84 -5.30
C ASN A 378 31.23 -13.14 -3.97
N VAL A 379 31.74 -11.91 -4.05
CA VAL A 379 32.02 -11.06 -2.90
C VAL A 379 31.89 -9.60 -3.31
N ILE A 380 31.33 -8.76 -2.46
CA ILE A 380 31.40 -7.32 -2.62
C ILE A 380 32.63 -6.80 -1.89
N ALA A 381 33.65 -6.39 -2.64
CA ALA A 381 34.93 -5.96 -2.08
C ALA A 381 35.41 -4.65 -2.70
N TRP A 382 35.88 -3.74 -1.84
CA TRP A 382 36.27 -2.39 -2.24
C TRP A 382 37.64 -1.99 -1.69
N ASN A 383 38.30 -1.06 -2.41
CA ASN A 383 39.49 -0.36 -1.94
C ASN A 383 39.08 1.07 -1.54
N TYR A 384 39.38 1.45 -0.31
CA TYR A 384 39.39 2.85 0.08
C TYR A 384 40.77 3.44 -0.21
N THR A 385 40.84 4.39 -1.16
CA THR A 385 42.11 4.88 -1.70
C THR A 385 42.36 6.36 -1.46
N VAL A 386 41.38 7.10 -0.91
CA VAL A 386 41.45 8.55 -0.73
C VAL A 386 41.31 8.91 0.77
N PRO A 387 42.42 8.86 1.55
CA PRO A 387 42.41 9.18 2.98
C PRO A 387 41.78 10.56 3.26
N GLY A 388 40.99 10.65 4.33
CA GLY A 388 40.32 11.89 4.76
C GLY A 388 39.02 12.18 3.99
N GLN A 389 38.61 11.31 3.07
CA GLN A 389 37.28 11.38 2.43
C GLN A 389 36.33 10.36 3.06
N TRP A 390 35.04 10.60 2.95
CA TRP A 390 34.05 9.59 3.31
C TRP A 390 34.00 8.48 2.23
N PHE A 391 33.58 7.30 2.62
CA PHE A 391 33.38 6.17 1.71
C PHE A 391 32.00 5.54 1.93
N GLY A 392 31.53 4.80 0.97
CA GLY A 392 30.32 4.00 1.13
C GLY A 392 29.99 3.19 -0.13
N GLY A 393 28.95 2.40 -0.01
CA GLY A 393 28.32 1.65 -1.06
C GLY A 393 27.02 1.03 -0.60
N SER A 394 26.21 0.57 -1.56
CA SER A 394 24.91 -0.05 -1.29
C SER A 394 24.64 -1.24 -2.19
N VAL A 395 23.67 -2.05 -1.78
CA VAL A 395 22.96 -2.99 -2.63
C VAL A 395 21.51 -2.49 -2.69
N GLU A 396 21.14 -1.95 -3.84
CA GLU A 396 19.83 -1.41 -4.14
C GLU A 396 19.03 -2.38 -5.00
N SER A 397 17.84 -2.74 -4.59
CA SER A 397 16.91 -3.53 -5.41
C SER A 397 16.38 -2.70 -6.58
N ARG A 398 16.14 -3.35 -7.72
CA ARG A 398 15.45 -2.75 -8.87
C ARG A 398 13.93 -2.74 -8.73
N GLN A 399 13.42 -3.37 -7.68
CA GLN A 399 11.99 -3.42 -7.35
C GLN A 399 11.76 -3.15 -5.87
N VAL A 400 10.61 -2.62 -5.55
CA VAL A 400 10.23 -2.37 -4.15
C VAL A 400 9.91 -3.68 -3.45
N HIS A 401 10.45 -3.86 -2.24
CA HIS A 401 10.15 -4.99 -1.37
C HIS A 401 9.37 -4.55 -0.13
N ASP A 402 8.42 -5.37 0.27
CA ASP A 402 7.77 -5.26 1.57
C ASP A 402 8.51 -6.14 2.59
N MET A 403 9.33 -5.50 3.42
CA MET A 403 10.14 -6.13 4.47
C MET A 403 9.48 -6.06 5.85
N SER A 404 8.19 -5.77 5.94
CA SER A 404 7.48 -5.56 7.22
C SER A 404 7.54 -6.75 8.17
N ASN A 405 7.51 -7.99 7.64
CA ASN A 405 7.63 -9.21 8.43
C ASN A 405 8.98 -9.36 9.16
N PHE A 406 9.99 -8.59 8.78
CA PHE A 406 11.32 -8.63 9.38
C PHE A 406 11.50 -7.65 10.54
N ARG A 407 10.51 -6.85 10.90
CA ARG A 407 10.62 -5.81 11.95
C ARG A 407 11.20 -6.33 13.27
N ASN A 408 10.82 -7.53 13.69
CA ASN A 408 11.30 -8.18 14.91
C ASN A 408 12.45 -9.17 14.65
N GLY A 409 12.99 -9.19 13.44
CA GLY A 409 14.07 -10.04 13.01
C GLY A 409 15.43 -9.33 13.06
N ASN A 410 16.37 -9.86 12.25
CA ASN A 410 17.74 -9.36 12.21
C ASN A 410 18.25 -9.25 10.77
N VAL A 411 19.12 -8.29 10.50
CA VAL A 411 20.03 -8.31 9.36
C VAL A 411 21.34 -8.97 9.81
N LYS A 412 21.74 -10.03 9.14
CA LYS A 412 22.98 -10.77 9.36
C LYS A 412 23.91 -10.57 8.18
N LEU A 413 25.19 -10.39 8.45
CA LEU A 413 26.17 -10.27 7.36
C LEU A 413 27.55 -10.73 7.79
N LYS A 414 28.35 -11.08 6.80
CA LYS A 414 29.80 -11.26 6.94
C LYS A 414 30.51 -10.00 6.44
N ILE A 415 31.49 -9.57 7.19
CA ILE A 415 32.24 -8.36 6.87
C ILE A 415 33.71 -8.54 7.19
N LYS A 416 34.57 -8.05 6.32
CA LYS A 416 36.01 -7.98 6.52
C LYS A 416 36.44 -6.53 6.37
N ILE A 417 36.70 -5.86 7.50
CA ILE A 417 37.10 -4.46 7.58
C ILE A 417 38.08 -4.31 8.76
N PRO A 418 39.16 -3.47 8.68
CA PRO A 418 40.09 -3.30 9.79
C PRO A 418 39.39 -2.83 11.07
N ALA A 419 39.82 -3.36 12.21
CA ALA A 419 39.21 -3.06 13.52
C ALA A 419 39.24 -1.55 13.87
N SER A 420 40.27 -0.85 13.42
CA SER A 420 40.45 0.58 13.66
C SER A 420 39.53 1.51 12.87
N ILE A 421 38.79 0.97 11.89
CA ILE A 421 37.90 1.79 11.04
C ILE A 421 36.49 1.81 11.62
N PRO A 422 35.97 2.96 12.06
CA PRO A 422 34.55 3.11 12.37
C PRO A 422 33.73 3.24 11.09
N PHE A 423 32.55 2.65 11.08
CA PHE A 423 31.65 2.69 9.92
C PHE A 423 30.19 2.53 10.37
N ARG A 424 29.27 2.78 9.44
CA ARG A 424 27.84 2.59 9.65
C ARG A 424 27.29 1.55 8.67
N ILE A 425 26.30 0.81 9.12
CA ILE A 425 25.43 0.01 8.26
C ILE A 425 24.05 0.64 8.30
N GLY A 426 23.45 0.85 7.13
CA GLY A 426 22.18 1.52 6.96
C GLY A 426 21.27 0.82 5.97
N ILE A 427 20.05 1.34 5.90
CA ILE A 427 18.99 0.97 4.94
C ILE A 427 18.24 2.24 4.54
N GLN A 428 17.58 2.21 3.37
CA GLN A 428 16.77 3.34 2.90
C GLN A 428 15.49 2.83 2.23
N ASP A 429 14.38 3.52 2.50
CA ASP A 429 13.09 3.25 1.87
C ASP A 429 12.88 4.10 0.60
N THR A 430 11.79 3.85 -0.12
CA THR A 430 11.44 4.58 -1.36
C THR A 430 11.09 6.05 -1.11
N TYR A 431 10.82 6.45 0.13
CA TYR A 431 10.55 7.84 0.53
C TYR A 431 11.85 8.61 0.83
N THR A 432 13.02 8.01 0.53
CA THR A 432 14.35 8.55 0.83
C THR A 432 14.69 8.66 2.33
N ASN A 433 13.89 8.05 3.22
CA ASN A 433 14.26 7.98 4.62
C ASN A 433 15.42 7.00 4.77
N GLN A 434 16.49 7.46 5.39
CA GLN A 434 17.67 6.67 5.69
C GLN A 434 17.86 6.58 7.20
N ASN A 435 18.19 5.38 7.68
CA ASN A 435 18.65 5.18 9.06
C ASN A 435 19.83 4.21 9.08
N SER A 436 20.65 4.31 10.13
CA SER A 436 21.87 3.51 10.24
C SER A 436 22.32 3.31 11.68
N VAL A 437 23.04 2.22 11.91
CA VAL A 437 23.72 1.92 13.17
C VAL A 437 25.23 2.11 13.04
N LEU A 438 25.87 2.60 14.10
CA LEU A 438 27.31 2.84 14.16
C LEU A 438 28.06 1.60 14.69
N PHE A 439 29.15 1.26 14.02
CA PHE A 439 30.17 0.30 14.46
C PHE A 439 31.44 1.06 14.83
N PRO A 440 31.66 1.42 16.13
CA PRO A 440 32.83 2.17 16.55
C PRO A 440 34.12 1.41 16.29
N ALA A 441 35.24 2.12 16.19
CA ALA A 441 36.55 1.51 16.08
C ALA A 441 36.80 0.57 17.27
N ASN A 442 37.38 -0.60 17.00
CA ASN A 442 37.76 -1.61 18.00
C ASN A 442 36.59 -2.11 18.88
N SER A 443 35.34 -1.91 18.46
CA SER A 443 34.16 -2.37 19.20
C SER A 443 33.72 -3.78 18.75
N THR A 444 32.91 -4.43 19.61
CA THR A 444 32.23 -5.69 19.34
C THR A 444 30.73 -5.50 19.17
N THR A 445 30.32 -4.31 18.77
CA THR A 445 28.91 -3.96 18.54
C THR A 445 28.22 -5.00 17.64
N TYR A 446 27.01 -5.40 17.99
CA TYR A 446 26.22 -6.44 17.28
C TYR A 446 26.96 -7.79 17.11
N GLY A 447 27.81 -8.14 18.08
CA GLY A 447 28.57 -9.39 18.09
C GLY A 447 29.78 -9.44 17.17
N MET A 448 30.09 -8.34 16.48
CA MET A 448 31.16 -8.31 15.48
C MET A 448 32.56 -8.23 16.09
N VAL A 449 33.34 -9.29 15.95
CA VAL A 449 34.74 -9.36 16.38
C VAL A 449 35.64 -9.23 15.16
N ARG A 450 36.38 -8.10 15.06
CA ARG A 450 37.29 -7.78 13.95
C ARG A 450 38.73 -8.14 14.29
N ASN A 451 39.19 -9.29 13.85
CA ASN A 451 40.54 -9.82 14.09
C ASN A 451 41.40 -9.94 12.83
N GLY A 452 40.95 -9.34 11.72
CA GLY A 452 41.61 -9.41 10.42
C GLY A 452 41.02 -10.48 9.50
N ASP A 453 40.15 -11.34 10.00
CA ASP A 453 39.37 -12.31 9.22
C ASP A 453 37.90 -11.87 9.06
N TRP A 454 37.06 -12.70 8.45
CA TRP A 454 35.63 -12.45 8.31
C TRP A 454 34.95 -12.40 9.69
N ALA A 455 34.33 -11.27 9.99
CA ALA A 455 33.51 -11.08 11.19
C ALA A 455 32.03 -11.25 10.83
N THR A 456 31.23 -11.64 11.83
CA THR A 456 29.77 -11.70 11.70
C THR A 456 29.13 -10.55 12.50
N ALA A 457 28.23 -9.82 11.86
CA ALA A 457 27.34 -8.89 12.56
C ALA A 457 25.90 -9.44 12.54
N THR A 458 25.17 -9.25 13.66
CA THR A 458 23.73 -9.56 13.76
C THR A 458 23.02 -8.33 14.29
N ILE A 459 22.35 -7.61 13.42
CA ILE A 459 21.77 -6.29 13.71
C ILE A 459 20.25 -6.44 13.79
N PRO A 460 19.60 -6.13 14.93
CA PRO A 460 18.13 -6.09 14.97
C PRO A 460 17.58 -5.14 13.91
N VAL A 461 16.60 -5.58 13.14
CA VAL A 461 15.95 -4.72 12.15
C VAL A 461 15.32 -3.50 12.81
N ALA A 462 14.82 -3.65 14.05
CA ALA A 462 14.28 -2.53 14.82
C ALA A 462 15.30 -1.40 15.03
N ASP A 463 16.60 -1.71 15.20
CA ASP A 463 17.66 -0.70 15.36
C ASP A 463 17.98 -0.01 14.02
N LEU A 464 17.96 -0.77 12.91
CA LEU A 464 18.15 -0.22 11.57
C LEU A 464 16.94 0.61 11.11
N ALA A 465 15.73 0.11 11.31
CA ALA A 465 14.52 0.82 10.90
C ALA A 465 14.23 2.03 11.80
N GLY A 466 14.46 1.90 13.10
CA GLY A 466 14.07 2.92 14.08
C GLY A 466 12.59 3.27 13.91
N THR A 467 12.30 4.58 14.00
CA THR A 467 10.95 5.14 13.79
C THR A 467 10.81 5.82 12.43
N LYS A 468 11.81 5.70 11.53
CA LYS A 468 11.84 6.47 10.28
C LYS A 468 11.57 5.63 9.04
N ILE A 469 11.98 4.36 9.05
CA ILE A 469 11.96 3.53 7.86
C ILE A 469 10.60 2.86 7.67
N ALA A 470 10.04 3.03 6.49
CA ALA A 470 8.84 2.35 6.04
C ALA A 470 9.20 0.97 5.45
N LEU A 471 9.26 -0.06 6.31
CA LEU A 471 9.66 -1.43 5.92
C LEU A 471 8.79 -2.05 4.82
N GLN A 472 7.56 -1.61 4.64
CA GLN A 472 6.67 -2.05 3.55
C GLN A 472 7.08 -1.49 2.17
N SER A 473 8.08 -0.60 2.10
CA SER A 473 8.45 0.10 0.86
C SER A 473 9.96 0.28 0.77
N MET A 474 10.69 -0.85 0.76
CA MET A 474 12.15 -0.87 0.79
C MET A 474 12.74 -0.97 -0.62
N LEU A 475 13.80 -0.21 -0.86
CA LEU A 475 14.59 -0.26 -2.09
C LEU A 475 16.07 -0.51 -1.80
N ASP A 476 16.69 0.29 -0.94
CA ASP A 476 18.07 0.12 -0.47
C ASP A 476 18.11 -0.83 0.73
N LEU A 477 18.28 -2.11 0.47
CA LEU A 477 18.22 -3.17 1.49
C LEU A 477 19.50 -3.29 2.32
N PHE A 478 20.58 -2.68 1.88
CA PHE A 478 21.87 -2.67 2.57
C PHE A 478 22.73 -1.49 2.12
N GLN A 479 23.25 -0.76 3.10
CA GLN A 479 24.22 0.30 2.89
C GLN A 479 25.38 0.13 3.88
N ILE A 480 26.60 0.44 3.45
CA ILE A 480 27.78 0.57 4.31
C ILE A 480 28.48 1.90 4.00
N PHE A 481 28.83 2.68 5.03
CA PHE A 481 29.49 3.96 4.83
C PHE A 481 30.30 4.40 6.05
N SER A 482 31.23 5.34 5.83
CA SER A 482 32.04 5.91 6.89
C SER A 482 31.22 6.65 7.94
N ASP A 483 31.65 6.62 9.18
CA ASP A 483 31.15 7.57 10.16
C ASP A 483 31.64 8.98 9.82
N SER A 484 30.71 9.93 9.72
CA SER A 484 31.02 11.32 9.32
C SER A 484 31.85 12.08 10.32
N THR A 485 31.92 11.60 11.58
CA THR A 485 32.68 12.26 12.66
C THR A 485 34.16 11.81 12.69
N THR A 486 34.50 10.67 12.06
CA THR A 486 35.84 10.11 12.07
C THR A 486 36.16 9.47 10.73
N LEU A 487 36.73 10.24 9.82
CA LEU A 487 37.14 9.77 8.52
C LEU A 487 38.46 8.99 8.58
N PRO A 488 38.61 7.90 7.80
CA PRO A 488 39.85 7.11 7.81
C PRO A 488 41.06 7.90 7.29
N ALA A 489 42.16 7.86 8.04
CA ALA A 489 43.39 8.59 7.73
C ALA A 489 44.32 7.83 6.77
N SER A 490 44.05 6.57 6.46
CA SER A 490 44.87 5.71 5.61
C SER A 490 44.01 4.85 4.70
N SER A 491 44.57 4.43 3.57
CA SER A 491 43.92 3.50 2.64
C SER A 491 43.77 2.10 3.27
N PHE A 492 42.69 1.41 2.97
CA PHE A 492 42.42 0.03 3.40
C PHE A 492 41.51 -0.68 2.41
N GLN A 493 41.38 -2.00 2.57
CA GLN A 493 40.40 -2.81 1.84
C GLN A 493 39.30 -3.27 2.81
N PHE A 494 38.10 -3.39 2.30
CA PHE A 494 36.96 -3.98 3.02
C PHE A 494 36.07 -4.78 2.08
N ALA A 495 35.35 -5.72 2.65
CA ALA A 495 34.45 -6.57 1.89
C ALA A 495 33.23 -6.95 2.74
N VAL A 496 32.11 -7.18 2.08
CA VAL A 496 30.88 -7.72 2.66
C VAL A 496 30.42 -8.92 1.85
N ASP A 497 29.78 -9.86 2.53
CA ASP A 497 29.28 -11.10 1.94
C ASP A 497 28.16 -11.66 2.83
N ASP A 498 27.39 -12.62 2.34
CA ASP A 498 26.32 -13.32 3.03
C ASP A 498 25.40 -12.37 3.82
N ILE A 499 24.84 -11.38 3.10
CA ILE A 499 23.95 -10.36 3.66
C ILE A 499 22.52 -10.86 3.60
N ILE A 500 21.90 -11.09 4.75
CA ILE A 500 20.60 -11.74 4.87
C ILE A 500 19.71 -11.00 5.87
N TRP A 501 18.47 -10.75 5.49
CA TRP A 501 17.39 -10.43 6.41
C TRP A 501 16.77 -11.73 6.91
N ASP A 502 16.65 -11.92 8.23
CA ASP A 502 16.11 -13.12 8.88
C ASP A 502 14.97 -12.70 9.82
N SER A 503 13.74 -13.08 9.51
CA SER A 503 12.57 -12.73 10.32
C SER A 503 12.56 -13.37 11.71
N GLY A 504 13.42 -14.36 11.95
CA GLY A 504 13.42 -15.15 13.18
C GLY A 504 12.23 -16.13 13.31
N VAL A 505 11.29 -16.08 12.38
CA VAL A 505 10.16 -17.02 12.34
C VAL A 505 10.58 -18.21 11.49
N PRO A 506 10.50 -19.45 12.00
CA PRO A 506 10.71 -20.62 11.18
C PRO A 506 9.77 -20.60 9.98
N THR A 507 10.31 -20.74 8.78
CA THR A 507 9.46 -20.92 7.59
C THR A 507 8.53 -22.09 7.84
N PRO A 508 7.21 -21.99 7.66
CA PRO A 508 6.36 -23.15 7.74
C PRO A 508 6.90 -24.19 6.75
N THR A 509 7.34 -25.31 7.27
CA THR A 509 7.70 -26.45 6.42
C THR A 509 6.49 -26.72 5.54
N PRO A 510 6.62 -26.79 4.21
CA PRO A 510 5.48 -27.11 3.36
C PRO A 510 4.85 -28.38 3.94
N THR A 511 3.58 -28.27 4.34
CA THR A 511 2.83 -29.42 4.84
C THR A 511 2.96 -30.49 3.75
N PRO A 512 3.53 -31.68 4.04
CA PRO A 512 3.65 -32.69 3.01
C PRO A 512 2.25 -32.90 2.45
N THR A 513 2.12 -32.73 1.14
CA THR A 513 0.88 -33.04 0.42
C THR A 513 0.47 -34.43 0.91
N PRO A 514 -0.73 -34.61 1.49
CA PRO A 514 -1.12 -35.89 2.01
C PRO A 514 -0.94 -36.94 0.89
N THR A 515 -0.07 -37.90 1.13
CA THR A 515 0.10 -39.03 0.23
C THR A 515 -1.29 -39.59 0.01
N PRO A 516 -1.78 -39.72 -1.24
CA PRO A 516 -3.12 -40.22 -1.46
C PRO A 516 -3.23 -41.56 -0.72
N THR A 517 -4.15 -41.64 0.23
CA THR A 517 -4.48 -42.87 0.94
C THR A 517 -4.79 -43.91 -0.13
N PRO A 518 -4.13 -45.09 -0.14
CA PRO A 518 -4.44 -46.09 -1.14
C PRO A 518 -5.94 -46.39 -1.06
N THR A 519 -6.62 -46.18 -2.16
CA THR A 519 -8.04 -46.48 -2.31
C THR A 519 -8.22 -47.94 -1.94
N PRO A 520 -9.07 -48.30 -0.97
CA PRO A 520 -9.29 -49.70 -0.63
C PRO A 520 -9.75 -50.45 -1.87
N THR A 521 -9.08 -51.56 -2.17
CA THR A 521 -9.45 -52.45 -3.26
C THR A 521 -10.91 -52.88 -3.06
N PRO A 522 -11.81 -52.62 -4.02
CA PRO A 522 -13.22 -52.97 -3.85
C PRO A 522 -13.36 -54.46 -3.73
N THR A 523 -14.00 -54.91 -2.65
CA THR A 523 -14.46 -56.29 -2.47
C THR A 523 -15.47 -56.58 -3.60
N PRO A 524 -15.39 -57.71 -4.32
CA PRO A 524 -16.30 -58.00 -5.41
C PRO A 524 -17.74 -58.18 -4.88
N THR A 525 -18.60 -57.22 -5.26
CA THR A 525 -20.05 -57.31 -5.02
C THR A 525 -20.65 -58.18 -6.10
N PRO A 526 -21.63 -59.07 -5.75
CA PRO A 526 -22.29 -59.94 -6.73
C PRO A 526 -23.01 -59.12 -7.78
N THR A 527 -22.85 -59.48 -9.04
CA THR A 527 -23.39 -58.85 -10.24
C THR A 527 -24.92 -58.85 -10.22
N PRO A 528 -25.60 -57.69 -10.22
CA PRO A 528 -27.00 -57.58 -10.54
C PRO A 528 -27.21 -57.59 -12.07
N THR A 529 -28.28 -58.24 -12.50
CA THR A 529 -28.75 -58.30 -13.87
C THR A 529 -28.96 -56.90 -14.47
N PRO A 530 -28.51 -56.60 -15.70
CA PRO A 530 -28.53 -55.26 -16.27
C PRO A 530 -29.92 -54.77 -16.57
N THR A 531 -30.33 -53.67 -15.94
CA THR A 531 -31.40 -52.78 -16.39
C THR A 531 -30.83 -51.85 -17.45
N PRO A 532 -31.50 -51.55 -18.57
CA PRO A 532 -30.96 -50.70 -19.61
C PRO A 532 -30.74 -49.26 -19.08
N THR A 533 -29.46 -48.86 -19.05
CA THR A 533 -29.03 -47.52 -18.66
C THR A 533 -29.34 -46.50 -19.78
N PRO A 534 -29.93 -45.33 -19.49
CA PRO A 534 -30.00 -44.26 -20.45
C PRO A 534 -28.60 -43.78 -20.84
N THR A 535 -28.34 -43.65 -22.09
CA THR A 535 -27.08 -43.14 -22.67
C THR A 535 -26.73 -41.78 -22.07
N PRO A 536 -25.56 -41.58 -21.44
CA PRO A 536 -25.15 -40.29 -20.91
C PRO A 536 -24.95 -39.33 -22.07
N THR A 537 -25.57 -38.15 -21.98
CA THR A 537 -25.28 -37.02 -22.87
C THR A 537 -23.80 -36.67 -22.74
N PRO A 538 -23.01 -36.57 -23.82
CA PRO A 538 -21.59 -36.29 -23.74
C PRO A 538 -21.37 -34.92 -23.10
N THR A 539 -20.57 -34.87 -22.00
CA THR A 539 -20.06 -33.62 -21.43
C THR A 539 -19.23 -32.91 -22.52
N PRO A 540 -19.45 -31.64 -22.82
CA PRO A 540 -18.62 -30.91 -23.76
C PRO A 540 -17.16 -30.99 -23.37
N ALA A 541 -16.29 -31.39 -24.30
CA ALA A 541 -14.86 -31.39 -24.08
C ALA A 541 -14.36 -29.94 -23.83
N PRO A 542 -13.33 -29.72 -22.99
CA PRO A 542 -12.71 -28.40 -22.82
C PRO A 542 -12.29 -27.83 -24.17
N ALA A 543 -12.35 -26.49 -24.33
CA ALA A 543 -11.91 -25.84 -25.56
C ALA A 543 -10.46 -26.21 -25.85
N ALA A 544 -10.18 -26.69 -27.07
CA ALA A 544 -8.85 -27.12 -27.46
C ALA A 544 -8.00 -25.91 -27.92
N VAL A 545 -6.77 -25.81 -27.41
CA VAL A 545 -5.78 -24.85 -27.92
C VAL A 545 -5.20 -25.42 -29.21
N THR A 546 -5.18 -24.61 -30.25
CA THR A 546 -4.51 -24.93 -31.51
C THR A 546 -3.29 -24.05 -31.71
N VAL A 547 -2.21 -24.60 -32.24
CA VAL A 547 -1.00 -23.84 -32.59
C VAL A 547 -0.70 -23.94 -34.07
N SER A 548 -0.10 -22.89 -34.62
CA SER A 548 0.37 -22.83 -35.99
C SER A 548 1.63 -22.00 -36.08
N GLU A 549 2.51 -22.30 -37.04
CA GLU A 549 3.72 -21.53 -37.32
C GLU A 549 3.48 -20.56 -38.49
N PRO A 550 3.20 -19.26 -38.24
CA PRO A 550 3.13 -18.27 -39.32
C PRO A 550 4.47 -18.06 -40.03
N SER A 551 5.58 -18.33 -39.34
CA SER A 551 6.94 -18.35 -39.88
C SER A 551 7.84 -19.21 -39.00
N THR A 552 9.05 -19.51 -39.45
CA THR A 552 10.08 -20.27 -38.71
C THR A 552 10.55 -19.60 -37.43
N THR A 553 10.11 -18.35 -37.16
CA THR A 553 10.45 -17.58 -35.96
C THR A 553 9.23 -17.19 -35.12
N MET A 554 8.03 -17.71 -35.48
CA MET A 554 6.78 -17.34 -34.83
C MET A 554 5.90 -18.55 -34.57
N LEU A 555 5.26 -18.60 -33.39
CA LEU A 555 4.24 -19.57 -33.02
C LEU A 555 2.95 -18.84 -32.63
N LYS A 556 1.87 -19.15 -33.33
CA LYS A 556 0.54 -18.59 -33.05
C LYS A 556 -0.28 -19.58 -32.24
N PHE A 557 -0.78 -19.14 -31.10
CA PHE A 557 -1.76 -19.83 -30.27
C PHE A 557 -3.17 -19.34 -30.60
N SER A 558 -4.15 -20.24 -30.61
CA SER A 558 -5.55 -19.91 -30.85
C SER A 558 -6.46 -20.80 -30.00
N ILE A 559 -7.51 -20.20 -29.42
CA ILE A 559 -8.55 -20.90 -28.66
C ILE A 559 -9.92 -20.29 -28.94
N ASN A 560 -10.93 -21.14 -29.15
CA ASN A 560 -12.29 -20.70 -29.29
C ASN A 560 -12.89 -20.43 -27.89
N SER A 561 -13.09 -19.17 -27.58
CA SER A 561 -13.80 -18.72 -26.38
C SER A 561 -14.52 -17.41 -26.65
N ALA A 562 -15.78 -17.32 -26.24
CA ALA A 562 -16.59 -16.11 -26.38
C ALA A 562 -16.17 -14.96 -25.48
N SER A 563 -15.26 -15.20 -24.53
CA SER A 563 -14.73 -14.23 -23.59
C SER A 563 -13.20 -14.19 -23.67
N TRP A 564 -12.56 -13.66 -22.66
CA TRP A 564 -11.11 -13.51 -22.63
C TRP A 564 -10.36 -14.85 -22.50
N ALA A 565 -9.11 -14.86 -22.94
CA ALA A 565 -8.16 -15.94 -22.70
C ALA A 565 -6.75 -15.40 -22.51
N ASP A 566 -5.95 -16.07 -21.66
CA ASP A 566 -4.54 -15.81 -21.40
C ASP A 566 -3.72 -17.03 -21.80
N VAL A 567 -2.70 -16.84 -22.62
CA VAL A 567 -1.71 -17.89 -22.92
C VAL A 567 -0.55 -17.81 -21.94
N HIS A 568 -0.19 -18.96 -21.40
CA HIS A 568 0.99 -19.16 -20.55
C HIS A 568 1.96 -20.04 -21.32
N TYR A 569 3.17 -19.56 -21.58
CA TYR A 569 4.16 -20.37 -22.31
C TYR A 569 5.59 -20.13 -21.84
N THR A 570 6.41 -21.16 -21.96
CA THR A 570 7.86 -21.10 -21.79
C THR A 570 8.53 -21.53 -23.08
N VAL A 571 9.73 -21.01 -23.35
CA VAL A 571 10.57 -21.42 -24.46
C VAL A 571 11.84 -22.05 -23.87
N ASN A 572 12.05 -23.34 -24.12
CA ASN A 572 13.13 -24.13 -23.52
C ASN A 572 13.07 -24.06 -21.97
N THR A 573 14.11 -23.51 -21.34
CA THR A 573 14.22 -23.33 -19.88
C THR A 573 13.99 -21.88 -19.44
N ASN A 574 13.50 -21.00 -20.33
CA ASN A 574 13.29 -19.60 -20.02
C ASN A 574 12.10 -19.38 -19.08
N VAL A 575 12.00 -18.17 -18.52
CA VAL A 575 10.89 -17.77 -17.64
C VAL A 575 9.57 -17.82 -18.40
N GLN A 576 8.51 -18.27 -17.72
CA GLN A 576 7.16 -18.32 -18.27
C GLN A 576 6.65 -16.93 -18.63
N GLN A 577 6.05 -16.82 -19.81
CA GLN A 577 5.34 -15.65 -20.28
C GLN A 577 3.83 -15.84 -20.06
N ASN A 578 3.15 -14.80 -19.57
CA ASN A 578 1.70 -14.80 -19.33
C ASN A 578 1.10 -13.63 -20.09
N ILE A 579 0.37 -13.90 -21.17
CA ILE A 579 -0.06 -12.86 -22.11
C ILE A 579 -1.55 -12.95 -22.38
N ARG A 580 -2.28 -11.84 -22.20
CA ARG A 580 -3.67 -11.68 -22.64
C ARG A 580 -3.75 -11.81 -24.15
N MET A 581 -4.55 -12.76 -24.64
CA MET A 581 -4.76 -13.00 -26.07
C MET A 581 -5.73 -11.95 -26.63
N THR A 582 -5.55 -11.59 -27.91
CA THR A 582 -6.47 -10.70 -28.62
C THR A 582 -7.69 -11.50 -29.09
N GLN A 583 -8.88 -11.04 -28.70
CA GLN A 583 -10.16 -11.67 -29.10
C GLN A 583 -10.72 -11.01 -30.36
N ALA A 584 -11.10 -11.85 -31.32
CA ALA A 584 -11.88 -11.44 -32.50
C ALA A 584 -12.82 -12.57 -32.93
N ASN A 585 -14.09 -12.26 -33.16
CA ASN A 585 -15.11 -13.19 -33.66
C ASN A 585 -15.22 -14.52 -32.88
N GLY A 586 -15.10 -14.47 -31.56
CA GLY A 586 -15.17 -15.64 -30.68
C GLY A 586 -13.90 -16.49 -30.63
N VAL A 587 -12.80 -16.01 -31.21
CA VAL A 587 -11.48 -16.67 -31.18
C VAL A 587 -10.48 -15.76 -30.50
N ASN A 588 -9.77 -16.28 -29.51
CA ASN A 588 -8.66 -15.60 -28.87
C ASN A 588 -7.35 -16.06 -29.51
N THR A 589 -6.47 -15.14 -29.88
CA THR A 589 -5.19 -15.43 -30.54
C THR A 589 -4.04 -14.62 -29.95
N TYR A 590 -2.84 -15.24 -29.92
CA TYR A 590 -1.58 -14.58 -29.65
C TYR A 590 -0.47 -15.18 -30.49
N THR A 591 0.50 -14.36 -30.92
CA THR A 591 1.65 -14.83 -31.70
C THR A 591 2.93 -14.49 -30.96
N ALA A 592 3.62 -15.50 -30.47
CA ALA A 592 4.97 -15.39 -29.91
C ALA A 592 5.99 -15.28 -31.05
N GLY A 593 6.91 -14.33 -30.97
CA GLY A 593 7.99 -14.12 -31.93
C GLY A 593 9.36 -14.35 -31.32
N GLY A 594 10.42 -14.32 -32.17
CA GLY A 594 11.80 -14.48 -31.74
C GLY A 594 12.23 -15.93 -31.49
N LEU A 595 11.42 -16.90 -31.92
CA LEU A 595 11.66 -18.32 -31.79
C LEU A 595 12.65 -18.80 -32.85
N LYS A 596 13.22 -20.01 -32.65
CA LYS A 596 14.12 -20.67 -33.57
C LYS A 596 13.67 -22.11 -33.84
N ILE A 597 14.00 -22.64 -34.99
CA ILE A 597 13.79 -24.06 -35.29
C ILE A 597 14.47 -24.91 -34.20
N GLY A 598 13.71 -25.87 -33.64
CA GLY A 598 14.16 -26.74 -32.56
C GLY A 598 13.80 -26.22 -31.15
N ASP A 599 13.36 -24.97 -30.99
CA ASP A 599 12.86 -24.48 -29.69
C ASP A 599 11.67 -25.30 -29.19
N VAL A 600 11.70 -25.69 -27.94
CA VAL A 600 10.62 -26.42 -27.28
C VAL A 600 9.76 -25.43 -26.52
N VAL A 601 8.51 -25.28 -26.92
CA VAL A 601 7.53 -24.38 -26.32
C VAL A 601 6.54 -25.21 -25.51
N GLN A 602 6.53 -25.04 -24.18
CA GLN A 602 5.49 -25.59 -23.31
C GLN A 602 4.44 -24.50 -23.08
N TYR A 603 3.16 -24.85 -23.17
CA TYR A 603 2.08 -23.87 -23.07
C TYR A 603 0.77 -24.46 -22.56
N ASN A 604 -0.02 -23.63 -21.90
CA ASN A 604 -1.44 -23.82 -21.64
C ASN A 604 -2.19 -22.49 -21.79
N VAL A 605 -3.49 -22.53 -21.78
CA VAL A 605 -4.35 -21.32 -21.88
C VAL A 605 -5.38 -21.35 -20.77
N THR A 606 -5.47 -20.26 -20.01
CA THR A 606 -6.60 -19.97 -19.11
C THR A 606 -7.65 -19.18 -19.89
N TYR A 607 -8.90 -19.63 -19.91
CA TYR A 607 -10.00 -18.93 -20.60
C TYR A 607 -11.26 -18.88 -19.74
N TRP A 608 -12.06 -17.83 -19.92
CA TRP A 608 -13.34 -17.71 -19.26
C TRP A 608 -14.41 -18.53 -19.96
N ASP A 609 -14.97 -19.49 -19.25
CA ASP A 609 -16.10 -20.29 -19.74
C ASP A 609 -17.41 -19.62 -19.34
N VAL A 610 -18.07 -18.96 -20.29
CA VAL A 610 -19.32 -18.22 -20.06
C VAL A 610 -20.48 -19.12 -19.62
N THR A 611 -20.40 -20.44 -19.87
CA THR A 611 -21.46 -21.39 -19.48
C THR A 611 -21.29 -21.87 -18.05
N LYS A 612 -20.05 -21.91 -17.56
CA LYS A 612 -19.69 -22.33 -16.20
C LYS A 612 -19.51 -21.16 -15.26
N ASN A 613 -19.34 -19.95 -15.81
CA ASN A 613 -19.11 -18.70 -15.08
C ASN A 613 -17.86 -18.71 -14.18
N TYR A 614 -16.78 -19.35 -14.68
CA TYR A 614 -15.44 -19.31 -14.05
C TYR A 614 -14.33 -19.55 -15.10
N ALA A 615 -13.09 -19.23 -14.73
CA ALA A 615 -11.93 -19.47 -15.59
C ALA A 615 -11.50 -20.94 -15.57
N ILE A 616 -11.08 -21.46 -16.71
CA ILE A 616 -10.64 -22.86 -16.89
C ILE A 616 -9.26 -22.87 -17.53
N ASP A 617 -8.37 -23.70 -17.00
CA ASP A 617 -7.09 -23.97 -17.60
C ASP A 617 -7.16 -25.16 -18.55
N THR A 618 -6.58 -25.01 -19.73
CA THR A 618 -6.36 -26.16 -20.62
C THR A 618 -5.15 -26.99 -20.11
N PRO A 619 -5.08 -28.28 -20.43
CA PRO A 619 -3.90 -29.08 -20.09
C PRO A 619 -2.63 -28.48 -20.69
N LEU A 620 -1.50 -28.61 -19.95
CA LEU A 620 -0.17 -28.23 -20.43
C LEU A 620 0.19 -29.05 -21.69
N GLN A 621 0.65 -28.38 -22.73
CA GLN A 621 1.03 -28.96 -24.01
C GLN A 621 2.46 -28.57 -24.36
N THR A 622 3.06 -29.31 -25.27
CA THR A 622 4.43 -29.04 -25.74
C THR A 622 4.45 -29.03 -27.27
N TYR A 623 5.10 -28.03 -27.82
CA TYR A 623 5.31 -27.87 -29.25
C TYR A 623 6.79 -27.63 -29.52
N THR A 624 7.34 -28.31 -30.54
CA THR A 624 8.71 -28.06 -31.01
C THR A 624 8.66 -27.35 -32.35
N MET A 625 9.31 -26.17 -32.43
CA MET A 625 9.41 -25.37 -33.67
C MET A 625 10.06 -26.14 -34.79
N LYS A 626 9.47 -26.10 -36.00
CA LYS A 626 9.89 -26.87 -37.17
C LYS A 626 10.62 -26.02 -38.19
#